data_d7cfe82aa06314e547eb8ad9a9eaa882
#
_entry.id   d7cfe82aa06314e547eb8ad9a9eaa882
#
_cell.length_a   1.000
_cell.length_b   1.000
_cell.length_c   1.000
_cell.angle_alpha   90.00
_cell.angle_beta   90.00
_cell.angle_gamma   90.00
#
_symmetry.space_group_name_H-M   'P 1'
#
loop_
_entity.id
_entity.type
_entity.pdbx_description
1 polymer ?
#
loop_
_entity_poly.entity_id
_entity_poly.type
_entity_poly.pdbx_seq_one_letter_code
_entity_poly.pdbx_strand_id
1 'polypeptide(L)'
;LLQIILEEAAVNMVKISELKSGQGRVDVEAEVKSIEEPRIFNKFGRDLKVANAMIFDDSGEIKLTLWNDDIGKVSAGKKIKITNGFVNEFQGEKQLTSGKFGKLEVL
;
A
#
# COMPACT_ATOMS: atom_id res chain seq x y z
N LEU A 1 -8.14 21.57 -21.46
CA LEU A 1 -8.29 20.12 -21.68
C LEU A 1 -7.23 19.32 -20.94
N LEU A 2 -5.94 19.68 -21.12
CA LEU A 2 -4.86 19.00 -20.39
C LEU A 2 -4.99 19.19 -18.90
N GLN A 3 -5.40 20.37 -18.47
CA GLN A 3 -5.59 20.66 -17.06
C GLN A 3 -6.70 19.82 -16.44
N ILE A 4 -7.76 19.60 -17.19
CA ILE A 4 -8.87 18.76 -16.73
C ILE A 4 -8.40 17.32 -16.55
N ILE A 5 -7.59 16.80 -17.46
CA ILE A 5 -7.04 15.45 -17.36
C ILE A 5 -6.14 15.32 -16.13
N LEU A 6 -5.32 16.34 -15.85
CA LEU A 6 -4.45 16.34 -14.67
C LEU A 6 -5.27 16.38 -13.38
N GLU A 7 -6.36 17.14 -13.36
CA GLU A 7 -7.25 17.20 -12.22
C GLU A 7 -7.90 15.85 -11.96
N GLU A 8 -8.34 15.17 -13.01
CA GLU A 8 -8.93 13.83 -12.88
C GLU A 8 -7.93 12.83 -12.30
N ALA A 9 -6.68 12.87 -12.75
CA ALA A 9 -5.65 12.01 -12.20
C ALA A 9 -5.39 12.28 -10.73
N ALA A 10 -5.41 13.55 -10.32
CA ALA A 10 -5.24 13.94 -8.92
C ALA A 10 -6.44 13.52 -8.06
N VAL A 11 -7.64 13.58 -8.61
CA VAL A 11 -8.87 13.23 -7.90
C VAL A 11 -8.92 11.74 -7.58
N ASN A 12 -8.25 10.89 -8.38
CA ASN A 12 -8.24 9.45 -8.14
C ASN A 12 -7.35 9.04 -6.95
N MET A 13 -6.48 9.94 -6.48
CA MET A 13 -5.64 9.66 -5.32
C MET A 13 -6.44 9.88 -4.04
N VAL A 14 -6.34 8.92 -3.13
CA VAL A 14 -7.06 8.94 -1.86
C VAL A 14 -6.08 9.19 -0.73
N LYS A 15 -6.47 9.97 0.25
CA LYS A 15 -5.66 10.20 1.46
C LYS A 15 -5.79 9.00 2.40
N ILE A 16 -4.73 8.73 3.16
CA ILE A 16 -4.72 7.61 4.11
C ILE A 16 -5.86 7.73 5.11
N SER A 17 -6.14 8.93 5.61
CA SER A 17 -7.24 9.13 6.58
C SER A 17 -8.61 8.83 6.02
N GLU A 18 -8.76 8.78 4.71
CA GLU A 18 -10.03 8.51 4.04
C GLU A 18 -10.27 7.03 3.75
N LEU A 19 -9.26 6.19 3.97
CA LEU A 19 -9.37 4.76 3.69
C LEU A 19 -10.32 4.07 4.66
N LYS A 20 -11.14 3.18 4.13
CA LYS A 20 -12.12 2.41 4.93
C LYS A 20 -11.90 0.92 4.74
N SER A 21 -12.11 0.17 5.80
CA SER A 21 -12.01 -1.29 5.76
C SER A 21 -12.93 -1.86 4.67
N GLY A 22 -12.41 -2.78 3.89
CA GLY A 22 -13.14 -3.41 2.79
C GLY A 22 -13.12 -2.64 1.49
N GLN A 23 -12.50 -1.46 1.47
CA GLN A 23 -12.44 -0.64 0.27
C GLN A 23 -11.40 -1.20 -0.71
N GLY A 24 -11.82 -1.41 -1.94
CA GLY A 24 -10.92 -1.84 -3.02
C GLY A 24 -10.69 -0.72 -4.03
N ARG A 25 -9.81 -0.98 -4.99
CA ARG A 25 -9.49 -0.07 -6.08
C ARG A 25 -9.02 1.29 -5.60
N VAL A 26 -8.20 1.29 -4.53
CA VAL A 26 -7.68 2.53 -3.99
C VAL A 26 -6.30 2.83 -4.55
N ASP A 27 -6.10 4.09 -4.91
CA ASP A 27 -4.81 4.61 -5.36
C ASP A 27 -4.29 5.54 -4.28
N VAL A 28 -3.09 5.23 -3.76
CA VAL A 28 -2.51 5.96 -2.63
C VAL A 28 -1.05 6.26 -2.91
N GLU A 29 -0.63 7.49 -2.67
CA GLU A 29 0.78 7.86 -2.61
C GLU A 29 1.15 8.14 -1.16
N ALA A 30 2.28 7.61 -0.72
CA ALA A 30 2.73 7.77 0.65
C ALA A 30 4.23 7.61 0.75
N GLU A 31 4.79 8.00 1.89
CA GLU A 31 6.20 7.81 2.19
C GLU A 31 6.34 6.67 3.18
N VAL A 32 7.40 5.88 3.03
CA VAL A 32 7.67 4.75 3.90
C VAL A 32 8.41 5.24 5.14
N LYS A 33 7.82 5.02 6.30
CA LYS A 33 8.41 5.38 7.59
C LYS A 33 9.35 4.30 8.09
N SER A 34 8.92 3.05 8.01
CA SER A 34 9.69 1.92 8.51
C SER A 34 9.21 0.64 7.84
N ILE A 35 10.06 -0.39 7.89
CA ILE A 35 9.75 -1.72 7.39
C ILE A 35 10.16 -2.71 8.45
N GLU A 36 9.26 -3.63 8.79
CA GLU A 36 9.57 -4.75 9.69
C GLU A 36 10.32 -5.84 8.93
N GLU A 37 10.98 -6.72 9.67
CA GLU A 37 11.65 -7.85 9.06
C GLU A 37 10.65 -8.77 8.36
N PRO A 38 10.99 -9.29 7.18
CA PRO A 38 10.12 -10.23 6.49
C PRO A 38 9.96 -11.54 7.25
N ARG A 39 8.77 -12.10 7.15
CA ARG A 39 8.46 -13.43 7.67
C ARG A 39 8.17 -14.34 6.50
N ILE A 40 8.49 -15.61 6.67
CA ILE A 40 8.18 -16.63 5.67
C ILE A 40 7.14 -17.55 6.28
N PHE A 41 6.07 -17.82 5.54
CA PHE A 41 5.16 -18.87 5.93
C PHE A 41 4.80 -19.72 4.72
N ASN A 42 4.56 -20.99 5.00
CA ASN A 42 4.20 -21.97 3.99
C ASN A 42 2.69 -22.03 3.87
N LYS A 43 2.19 -21.90 2.65
CA LYS A 43 0.77 -22.01 2.37
C LYS A 43 0.60 -22.79 1.07
N PHE A 44 -0.14 -23.88 1.15
CA PHE A 44 -0.38 -24.76 0.00
C PHE A 44 0.92 -25.23 -0.67
N GLY A 45 1.92 -25.58 0.14
CA GLY A 45 3.20 -26.04 -0.38
C GLY A 45 4.10 -24.97 -0.96
N ARG A 46 3.74 -23.70 -0.79
CA ARG A 46 4.54 -22.56 -1.26
C ARG A 46 5.04 -21.75 -0.09
N ASP A 47 6.26 -21.29 -0.19
CA ASP A 47 6.81 -20.33 0.75
C ASP A 47 6.46 -18.93 0.29
N LEU A 48 5.77 -18.20 1.16
CA LEU A 48 5.39 -16.82 0.90
C LEU A 48 6.15 -15.92 1.87
N LYS A 49 6.72 -14.85 1.34
CA LYS A 49 7.34 -13.82 2.17
C LYS A 49 6.34 -12.70 2.36
N VAL A 50 6.22 -12.24 3.59
CA VAL A 50 5.39 -11.10 3.94
C VAL A 50 6.15 -10.18 4.88
N ALA A 51 6.02 -8.89 4.68
CA ALA A 51 6.56 -7.88 5.58
C ALA A 51 5.54 -6.77 5.74
N ASN A 52 5.52 -6.17 6.92
CA ASN A 52 4.71 -5.00 7.17
C ASN A 52 5.59 -3.76 7.14
N ALA A 53 5.09 -2.72 6.49
CA ALA A 53 5.71 -1.41 6.52
C ALA A 53 4.72 -0.43 7.13
N MET A 54 5.22 0.65 7.69
CA MET A 54 4.39 1.77 8.09
C MET A 54 4.58 2.86 7.05
N ILE A 55 3.50 3.31 6.45
CA ILE A 55 3.51 4.38 5.46
C ILE A 55 2.66 5.54 5.96
N PHE A 56 2.97 6.74 5.48
CA PHE A 56 2.27 7.92 5.93
C PHE A 56 2.14 8.95 4.80
N ASP A 57 1.14 9.78 4.92
CA ASP A 57 1.00 11.00 4.15
C ASP A 57 0.66 12.15 5.10
N ASP A 58 0.25 13.29 4.57
CA ASP A 58 -0.10 14.45 5.41
C ASP A 58 -1.39 14.25 6.22
N SER A 59 -2.13 13.19 5.98
CA SER A 59 -3.41 12.94 6.65
C SER A 59 -3.33 11.86 7.74
N GLY A 60 -2.31 11.01 7.74
CA GLY A 60 -2.20 9.94 8.73
C GLY A 60 -1.24 8.84 8.32
N GLU A 61 -1.27 7.75 9.06
CA GLU A 61 -0.44 6.57 8.86
C GLU A 61 -1.31 5.34 8.68
N ILE A 62 -0.79 4.37 7.93
CA ILE A 62 -1.43 3.06 7.79
C ILE A 62 -0.35 1.99 7.61
N LYS A 63 -0.64 0.78 8.07
CA LYS A 63 0.21 -0.37 7.84
C LYS A 63 0.03 -0.86 6.41
N LEU A 64 1.15 -1.11 5.73
CA LEU A 64 1.17 -1.66 4.39
C LEU A 64 1.71 -3.07 4.44
N THR A 65 0.95 -4.03 3.91
CA THR A 65 1.41 -5.41 3.82
C THR A 65 2.08 -5.62 2.47
N LEU A 66 3.33 -6.05 2.51
CA LEU A 66 4.15 -6.29 1.34
C LEU A 66 4.33 -7.79 1.14
N TRP A 67 4.21 -8.25 -0.08
CA TRP A 67 4.30 -9.65 -0.43
C TRP A 67 5.44 -9.90 -1.42
N ASN A 68 6.23 -10.94 -1.15
CA ASN A 68 7.22 -11.47 -2.09
C ASN A 68 8.13 -10.38 -2.68
N ASP A 69 8.11 -10.19 -3.99
CA ASP A 69 9.01 -9.27 -4.68
C ASP A 69 8.84 -7.80 -4.28
N ASP A 70 7.67 -7.43 -3.83
CA ASP A 70 7.41 -6.04 -3.40
C ASP A 70 8.24 -5.66 -2.18
N ILE A 71 8.60 -6.64 -1.35
CA ILE A 71 9.41 -6.38 -0.15
C ILE A 71 10.76 -5.78 -0.54
N GLY A 72 11.39 -6.30 -1.58
CA GLY A 72 12.69 -5.80 -2.03
C GLY A 72 12.65 -4.45 -2.71
N LYS A 73 11.48 -3.99 -3.12
CA LYS A 73 11.34 -2.70 -3.80
C LYS A 73 11.28 -1.52 -2.84
N VAL A 74 10.91 -1.77 -1.60
CA VAL A 74 10.53 -0.73 -0.64
C VAL A 74 11.60 -0.58 0.43
N SER A 75 11.95 0.65 0.77
CA SER A 75 12.84 0.97 1.87
C SER A 75 12.39 2.24 2.57
N ALA A 76 12.78 2.40 3.82
CA ALA A 76 12.42 3.58 4.60
C ALA A 76 12.91 4.87 3.90
N GLY A 77 12.09 5.89 3.93
CA GLY A 77 12.38 7.17 3.30
C GLY A 77 11.97 7.29 1.84
N LYS A 78 11.54 6.19 1.22
CA LYS A 78 11.10 6.22 -0.17
C LYS A 78 9.64 6.59 -0.28
N LYS A 79 9.29 7.27 -1.36
CA LYS A 79 7.90 7.50 -1.73
C LYS A 79 7.42 6.38 -2.62
N ILE A 80 6.22 5.94 -2.37
CA ILE A 80 5.62 4.84 -3.12
C ILE A 80 4.21 5.22 -3.58
N LYS A 81 3.77 4.54 -4.61
CA LYS A 81 2.42 4.65 -5.12
C LYS A 81 1.81 3.26 -5.22
N ILE A 82 0.64 3.11 -4.63
CA ILE A 82 -0.15 1.89 -4.72
C ILE A 82 -1.31 2.16 -5.64
N THR A 83 -1.46 1.34 -6.67
CA THR A 83 -2.55 1.44 -7.62
C THR A 83 -3.44 0.22 -7.47
N ASN A 84 -4.75 0.45 -7.44
CA ASN A 84 -5.75 -0.62 -7.32
C ASN A 84 -5.53 -1.48 -6.07
N GLY A 85 -5.23 -0.83 -4.95
CA GLY A 85 -5.00 -1.51 -3.68
C GLY A 85 -6.29 -1.87 -2.97
N PHE A 86 -6.13 -2.58 -1.87
CA PHE A 86 -7.26 -3.04 -1.06
C PHE A 86 -6.98 -2.76 0.41
N VAL A 87 -8.02 -2.35 1.15
CA VAL A 87 -7.92 -2.07 2.59
C VAL A 87 -8.56 -3.22 3.36
N ASN A 88 -7.76 -3.89 4.16
CA ASN A 88 -8.20 -4.93 5.08
C ASN A 88 -8.30 -4.38 6.49
N GLU A 89 -8.96 -5.13 7.36
CA GLU A 89 -8.94 -4.87 8.79
C GLU A 89 -8.53 -6.16 9.50
N PHE A 90 -7.57 -6.04 10.40
CA PHE A 90 -7.09 -7.15 11.19
C PHE A 90 -6.96 -6.70 12.64
N GLN A 91 -7.69 -7.36 13.54
CA GLN A 91 -7.69 -7.03 14.96
C GLN A 91 -7.98 -5.55 15.23
N GLY A 92 -8.95 -4.99 14.50
CA GLY A 92 -9.36 -3.61 14.66
C GLY A 92 -8.45 -2.59 13.97
N GLU A 93 -7.40 -3.03 13.28
CA GLU A 93 -6.45 -2.15 12.62
C GLU A 93 -6.57 -2.26 11.11
N LYS A 94 -6.67 -1.11 10.45
CA LYS A 94 -6.71 -1.06 8.99
C LYS A 94 -5.33 -1.33 8.41
N GLN A 95 -5.30 -2.08 7.33
CA GLN A 95 -4.07 -2.41 6.61
C GLN A 95 -4.31 -2.27 5.12
N LEU A 96 -3.34 -1.71 4.43
CA LEU A 96 -3.38 -1.55 2.99
C LEU A 96 -2.49 -2.61 2.34
N THR A 97 -2.93 -3.16 1.23
CA THR A 97 -2.13 -4.10 0.44
C THR A 97 -2.35 -3.81 -1.03
N SER A 98 -1.33 -4.07 -1.85
CA SER A 98 -1.51 -4.01 -3.31
C SER A 98 -2.43 -5.14 -3.80
N GLY A 99 -2.51 -6.23 -3.02
CA GLY A 99 -3.38 -7.34 -3.38
C GLY A 99 -2.94 -8.05 -4.65
N LYS A 100 -3.82 -8.91 -5.15
CA LYS A 100 -3.54 -9.72 -6.33
C LYS A 100 -3.51 -8.91 -7.62
N PHE A 101 -4.33 -7.88 -7.71
CA PHE A 101 -4.49 -7.09 -8.93
C PHE A 101 -3.93 -5.69 -8.81
N GLY A 102 -3.39 -5.36 -7.67
CA GLY A 102 -2.80 -4.05 -7.46
C GLY A 102 -1.35 -3.99 -7.88
N LYS A 103 -0.80 -2.78 -7.85
CA LYS A 103 0.56 -2.53 -8.26
C LYS A 103 1.23 -1.58 -7.27
N LEU A 104 2.46 -1.86 -6.94
CA LEU A 104 3.29 -1.00 -6.11
C LEU A 104 4.43 -0.44 -6.94
N GLU A 105 4.60 0.87 -6.91
CA GLU A 105 5.69 1.54 -7.61
C GLU A 105 6.46 2.41 -6.62
N VAL A 106 7.78 2.44 -6.79
CA VAL A 106 8.64 3.36 -6.04
C VAL A 106 8.85 4.60 -6.89
N LEU A 107 8.53 5.74 -6.33
CA LEU A 107 8.59 7.02 -7.03
C LEU A 107 9.97 7.68 -6.92
#